data_d179fcf9f24b907ea772240c458fe229
#
_entry.id   d179fcf9f24b907ea772240c458fe229
#
_cell.length_a   1.000
_cell.length_b   1.000
_cell.length_c   1.000
_cell.angle_alpha   90.00
_cell.angle_beta   90.00
_cell.angle_gamma   90.00
#
_symmetry.space_group_name_H-M   'P 1'
#
loop_
_entity.id
_entity.type
_entity.pdbx_description
1 polymer ?
#
loop_
_entity_poly.entity_id
_entity_poly.type
_entity_poly.pdbx_seq_one_letter_code
_entity_poly.pdbx_strand_id
1 'polypeptide(L)'
;MYFSEWRKLQRDCGMFNISQSFVAEGISRQDFEQIVHTFLSFAKKELNIKDLPKIKFVDDKKIAKRMSAFGQIKDNHIVISIVDRHPMDILRTLAHELTHYRQHKSGVFGSGHAGAPTENEANKLAGTIVRKFGEKHSGLFSLPSVNEAKKKRKKTLDIDSDHYPMELV
;
A
#
# COMPACT_ATOMS: atom_id res chain seq x y z
N MET A 1 19.93 -10.82 11.32
CA MET A 1 18.87 -10.72 12.35
C MET A 1 17.46 -10.38 11.80
N TYR A 2 17.22 -10.54 10.50
CA TYR A 2 15.95 -10.08 9.88
C TYR A 2 15.12 -11.18 9.20
N PHE A 3 15.71 -12.34 8.90
CA PHE A 3 15.05 -13.40 8.14
C PHE A 3 14.06 -14.24 8.97
N SER A 4 14.26 -14.38 10.27
CA SER A 4 13.39 -15.17 11.17
C SER A 4 12.14 -14.40 11.59
N GLU A 5 12.27 -13.09 11.79
CA GLU A 5 11.13 -12.20 12.07
C GLU A 5 10.25 -12.04 10.82
N TRP A 6 10.86 -11.99 9.62
CA TRP A 6 10.15 -11.94 8.36
C TRP A 6 9.23 -13.16 8.15
N ARG A 7 9.73 -14.40 8.41
CA ARG A 7 8.91 -15.61 8.34
C ARG A 7 7.79 -15.66 9.39
N LYS A 8 8.01 -15.07 10.55
CA LYS A 8 7.00 -15.00 11.61
C LYS A 8 5.86 -14.06 11.22
N LEU A 9 6.17 -12.89 10.69
CA LEU A 9 5.16 -11.93 10.23
C LEU A 9 4.40 -12.41 8.98
N GLN A 10 5.03 -13.16 8.08
CA GLN A 10 4.31 -13.83 6.99
C GLN A 10 3.30 -14.85 7.50
N ARG A 11 3.57 -15.53 8.60
CA ARG A 11 2.62 -16.45 9.23
C ARG A 11 1.50 -15.73 9.98
N ASP A 12 1.85 -14.63 10.65
CA ASP A 12 0.92 -13.90 11.53
C ASP A 12 -0.03 -12.97 10.77
N CYS A 13 0.41 -12.43 9.61
CA CYS A 13 -0.40 -11.49 8.81
C CYS A 13 -1.16 -12.12 7.63
N GLY A 14 -0.98 -13.43 7.38
CA GLY A 14 -1.46 -14.05 6.14
C GLY A 14 -0.74 -13.46 4.90
N MET A 15 -0.40 -14.29 3.92
CA MET A 15 0.34 -13.85 2.74
C MET A 15 -0.34 -12.65 2.07
N PHE A 16 0.45 -11.60 1.79
CA PHE A 16 0.02 -10.53 0.90
C PHE A 16 -0.31 -11.14 -0.46
N ASN A 17 -1.59 -11.16 -0.80
CA ASN A 17 -2.02 -11.67 -2.10
C ASN A 17 -1.95 -10.54 -3.12
N ILE A 18 -0.71 -10.19 -3.52
CA ILE A 18 -0.44 -9.27 -4.63
C ILE A 18 -0.24 -10.14 -5.85
N SER A 19 -0.92 -9.84 -6.96
CA SER A 19 -0.79 -10.65 -8.16
C SER A 19 0.64 -10.60 -8.72
N GLN A 20 1.02 -11.64 -9.49
CA GLN A 20 2.34 -11.68 -10.13
C GLN A 20 2.53 -10.57 -11.19
N SER A 21 1.44 -9.96 -11.64
CA SER A 21 1.46 -8.83 -12.59
C SER A 21 1.74 -7.47 -11.95
N PHE A 22 1.90 -7.40 -10.62
CA PHE A 22 2.30 -6.18 -9.95
C PHE A 22 3.76 -5.86 -10.29
N VAL A 23 3.95 -5.08 -11.31
CA VAL A 23 5.22 -4.41 -11.63
C VAL A 23 4.93 -2.91 -11.64
N ALA A 24 5.17 -2.26 -10.51
CA ALA A 24 5.34 -0.83 -10.49
C ALA A 24 6.77 -0.55 -10.98
N GLU A 25 6.92 0.12 -12.10
CA GLU A 25 8.25 0.54 -12.52
C GLU A 25 8.87 1.46 -11.49
N GLY A 26 10.08 1.13 -11.07
CA GLY A 26 10.78 1.81 -9.97
C GLY A 26 10.65 1.12 -8.62
N ILE A 27 9.67 0.24 -8.41
CA ILE A 27 9.59 -0.58 -7.21
C ILE A 27 9.24 -2.00 -7.63
N SER A 28 10.13 -2.95 -7.31
CA SER A 28 9.80 -4.36 -7.47
C SER A 28 8.68 -4.75 -6.49
N ARG A 29 7.99 -5.85 -6.80
CA ARG A 29 7.02 -6.44 -5.86
C ARG A 29 7.66 -6.70 -4.49
N GLN A 30 8.89 -7.21 -4.49
CA GLN A 30 9.63 -7.50 -3.28
C GLN A 30 9.92 -6.25 -2.47
N ASP A 31 10.32 -5.15 -3.13
CA ASP A 31 10.57 -3.88 -2.46
C ASP A 31 9.28 -3.30 -1.86
N PHE A 32 8.17 -3.38 -2.59
CA PHE A 32 6.87 -2.94 -2.07
C PHE A 32 6.44 -3.78 -0.86
N GLU A 33 6.54 -5.10 -0.93
CA GLU A 33 6.25 -6.00 0.19
C GLU A 33 7.13 -5.68 1.41
N GLN A 34 8.42 -5.39 1.19
CA GLN A 34 9.35 -5.01 2.24
C GLN A 34 8.99 -3.66 2.88
N ILE A 35 8.60 -2.68 2.08
CA ILE A 35 8.14 -1.36 2.56
C ILE A 35 6.88 -1.52 3.42
N VAL A 36 5.88 -2.23 2.92
CA VAL A 36 4.63 -2.49 3.66
C VAL A 36 4.91 -3.20 4.97
N HIS A 37 5.78 -4.19 4.96
CA HIS A 37 6.15 -4.95 6.13
C HIS A 37 6.83 -4.09 7.20
N THR A 38 7.79 -3.26 6.78
CA THR A 38 8.47 -2.30 7.66
C THR A 38 7.47 -1.30 8.23
N PHE A 39 6.56 -0.82 7.39
CA PHE A 39 5.50 0.10 7.78
C PHE A 39 4.54 -0.52 8.79
N LEU A 40 4.10 -1.76 8.58
CA LEU A 40 3.20 -2.47 9.50
C LEU A 40 3.81 -2.64 10.89
N SER A 41 5.09 -2.97 10.95
CA SER A 41 5.83 -3.07 12.21
C SER A 41 5.89 -1.72 12.94
N PHE A 42 6.08 -0.63 12.19
CA PHE A 42 6.06 0.72 12.70
C PHE A 42 4.65 1.15 13.16
N ALA A 43 3.64 1.01 12.31
CA ALA A 43 2.26 1.40 12.59
C ALA A 43 1.65 0.61 13.77
N LYS A 44 1.98 -0.68 13.88
CA LYS A 44 1.60 -1.52 15.01
C LYS A 44 2.04 -0.93 16.36
N LYS A 45 3.27 -0.41 16.43
CA LYS A 45 3.81 0.26 17.63
C LYS A 45 3.13 1.60 17.88
N GLU A 46 3.01 2.44 16.85
CA GLU A 46 2.40 3.78 16.98
C GLU A 46 0.92 3.69 17.40
N LEU A 47 0.20 2.68 16.94
CA LEU A 47 -1.22 2.45 17.25
C LEU A 47 -1.44 1.55 18.48
N ASN A 48 -0.38 1.00 19.07
CA ASN A 48 -0.47 0.03 20.18
C ASN A 48 -1.39 -1.17 19.87
N ILE A 49 -1.26 -1.72 18.66
CA ILE A 49 -2.03 -2.89 18.20
C ILE A 49 -1.28 -4.16 18.63
N LYS A 50 -1.95 -5.08 19.31
CA LYS A 50 -1.36 -6.37 19.71
C LYS A 50 -1.24 -7.33 18.52
N ASP A 51 -2.34 -7.53 17.80
CA ASP A 51 -2.44 -8.46 16.68
C ASP A 51 -2.88 -7.72 15.42
N LEU A 52 -2.17 -7.92 14.32
CA LEU A 52 -2.51 -7.31 13.04
C LEU A 52 -3.65 -8.10 12.36
N PRO A 53 -4.57 -7.40 11.67
CA PRO A 53 -5.56 -8.06 10.83
C PRO A 53 -4.91 -8.67 9.60
N LYS A 54 -5.62 -9.55 8.90
CA LYS A 54 -5.21 -9.98 7.56
C LYS A 54 -5.35 -8.81 6.58
N ILE A 55 -4.37 -8.65 5.70
CA ILE A 55 -4.34 -7.54 4.74
C ILE A 55 -4.30 -8.12 3.33
N LYS A 56 -5.18 -7.60 2.48
CA LYS A 56 -5.26 -7.95 1.06
C LYS A 56 -5.09 -6.69 0.22
N PHE A 57 -4.16 -6.74 -0.73
CA PHE A 57 -4.00 -5.70 -1.74
C PHE A 57 -4.70 -6.10 -3.04
N VAL A 58 -5.42 -5.14 -3.62
CA VAL A 58 -6.15 -5.29 -4.89
C VAL A 58 -5.44 -4.49 -5.96
N ASP A 59 -4.87 -5.17 -6.93
CA ASP A 59 -4.17 -4.61 -8.09
C ASP A 59 -4.97 -4.75 -9.41
N ASP A 60 -6.14 -5.39 -9.36
CA ASP A 60 -7.05 -5.49 -10.49
C ASP A 60 -7.93 -4.25 -10.62
N LYS A 61 -7.86 -3.58 -11.80
CA LYS A 61 -8.64 -2.36 -12.08
C LYS A 61 -10.14 -2.57 -12.04
N LYS A 62 -10.64 -3.74 -12.45
CA LYS A 62 -12.07 -4.04 -12.47
C LYS A 62 -12.60 -4.22 -11.05
N ILE A 63 -11.82 -4.88 -10.19
CA ILE A 63 -12.15 -5.05 -8.78
C ILE A 63 -12.04 -3.71 -8.06
N ALA A 64 -10.95 -2.97 -8.27
CA ALA A 64 -10.74 -1.65 -7.66
C ALA A 64 -11.87 -0.66 -7.97
N LYS A 65 -12.38 -0.65 -9.21
CA LYS A 65 -13.51 0.19 -9.62
C LYS A 65 -14.83 -0.16 -8.92
N ARG A 66 -14.98 -1.37 -8.42
CA ARG A 66 -16.18 -1.82 -7.67
C ARG A 66 -16.08 -1.53 -6.17
N MET A 67 -14.90 -1.17 -5.69
CA MET A 67 -14.72 -0.76 -4.30
C MET A 67 -15.30 0.64 -4.12
N SER A 68 -16.06 0.83 -3.04
CA SER A 68 -16.63 2.14 -2.67
C SER A 68 -15.58 3.10 -2.10
N ALA A 69 -14.45 2.57 -1.63
CA ALA A 69 -13.34 3.32 -1.06
C ALA A 69 -12.01 2.64 -1.40
N PHE A 70 -10.90 3.37 -1.24
CA PHE A 70 -9.56 2.84 -1.46
C PHE A 70 -9.12 1.80 -0.42
N GLY A 71 -9.70 1.84 0.77
CA GLY A 71 -9.53 0.87 1.84
C GLY A 71 -10.87 0.54 2.47
N GLN A 72 -10.99 -0.64 3.04
CA GLN A 72 -12.16 -1.06 3.80
C GLN A 72 -11.82 -2.21 4.73
N ILE A 73 -12.49 -2.26 5.88
CA ILE A 73 -12.43 -3.37 6.82
C ILE A 73 -13.69 -4.22 6.65
N LYS A 74 -13.48 -5.51 6.45
CA LYS A 74 -14.56 -6.50 6.41
C LYS A 74 -14.09 -7.80 7.09
N ASP A 75 -14.89 -8.33 8.01
CA ASP A 75 -14.64 -9.62 8.68
C ASP A 75 -13.19 -9.77 9.20
N ASN A 76 -12.69 -8.75 9.89
CA ASN A 76 -11.32 -8.71 10.41
C ASN A 76 -10.21 -8.74 9.33
N HIS A 77 -10.57 -8.40 8.09
CA HIS A 77 -9.64 -8.25 6.98
C HIS A 77 -9.62 -6.79 6.55
N ILE A 78 -8.44 -6.28 6.25
CA ILE A 78 -8.26 -4.99 5.56
C ILE A 78 -8.04 -5.27 4.09
N VAL A 79 -8.84 -4.64 3.24
CA VAL A 79 -8.69 -4.71 1.78
C VAL A 79 -8.32 -3.32 1.26
N ILE A 80 -7.23 -3.21 0.51
CA ILE A 80 -6.71 -1.94 0.00
C ILE A 80 -6.48 -2.02 -1.50
N SER A 81 -7.04 -1.07 -2.24
CA SER A 81 -6.72 -0.88 -3.65
C SER A 81 -5.35 -0.20 -3.79
N ILE A 82 -4.48 -0.79 -4.63
CA ILE A 82 -3.14 -0.25 -4.94
C ILE A 82 -3.05 0.26 -6.38
N VAL A 83 -4.12 0.12 -7.14
CA VAL A 83 -4.17 0.48 -8.56
C VAL A 83 -3.98 1.98 -8.73
N ASP A 84 -3.01 2.33 -9.56
CA ASP A 84 -2.77 3.72 -9.97
C ASP A 84 -2.45 4.68 -8.80
N ARG A 85 -1.84 4.17 -7.72
CA ARG A 85 -1.59 4.91 -6.50
C ARG A 85 -0.11 4.97 -6.14
N HIS A 86 0.29 6.08 -5.53
CA HIS A 86 1.63 6.24 -4.97
C HIS A 86 1.78 5.39 -3.69
N PRO A 87 2.95 4.75 -3.44
CA PRO A 87 3.18 3.94 -2.24
C PRO A 87 2.84 4.64 -0.93
N MET A 88 3.23 5.90 -0.77
CA MET A 88 2.92 6.68 0.44
C MET A 88 1.41 6.85 0.67
N ASP A 89 0.64 6.95 -0.40
CA ASP A 89 -0.81 7.06 -0.35
C ASP A 89 -1.47 5.74 0.03
N ILE A 90 -0.91 4.62 -0.45
CA ILE A 90 -1.30 3.27 -0.02
C ILE A 90 -1.02 3.08 1.47
N LEU A 91 0.16 3.49 1.95
CA LEU A 91 0.52 3.39 3.37
C LEU A 91 -0.38 4.27 4.25
N ARG A 92 -0.79 5.45 3.75
CA ARG A 92 -1.74 6.31 4.47
C ARG A 92 -3.10 5.64 4.62
N THR A 93 -3.61 5.04 3.55
CA THR A 93 -4.86 4.27 3.61
C THR A 93 -4.73 3.09 4.58
N LEU A 94 -3.60 2.37 4.53
CA LEU A 94 -3.34 1.27 5.45
C LEU A 94 -3.35 1.72 6.92
N ALA A 95 -2.71 2.85 7.25
CA ALA A 95 -2.73 3.40 8.60
C ALA A 95 -4.14 3.82 9.05
N HIS A 96 -4.94 4.36 8.14
CA HIS A 96 -6.34 4.72 8.38
C HIS A 96 -7.17 3.49 8.76
N GLU A 97 -7.10 2.44 7.95
CA GLU A 97 -7.81 1.18 8.21
C GLU A 97 -7.32 0.48 9.49
N LEU A 98 -6.01 0.52 9.77
CA LEU A 98 -5.47 0.00 11.03
C LEU A 98 -5.99 0.77 12.24
N THR A 99 -6.26 2.07 12.11
CA THR A 99 -6.86 2.86 13.17
C THR A 99 -8.30 2.42 13.43
N HIS A 100 -9.09 2.21 12.38
CA HIS A 100 -10.45 1.65 12.51
C HIS A 100 -10.42 0.23 13.10
N TYR A 101 -9.46 -0.60 12.69
CA TYR A 101 -9.28 -1.92 13.29
C TYR A 101 -9.05 -1.82 14.81
N ARG A 102 -8.18 -0.91 15.25
CA ARG A 102 -7.93 -0.64 16.68
C ARG A 102 -9.21 -0.18 17.38
N GLN A 103 -9.95 0.75 16.78
CA GLN A 103 -11.22 1.25 17.31
C GLN A 103 -12.22 0.12 17.51
N HIS A 104 -12.41 -0.73 16.50
CA HIS A 104 -13.31 -1.89 16.60
C HIS A 104 -12.88 -2.87 17.70
N LYS A 105 -11.58 -3.15 17.83
CA LYS A 105 -11.06 -4.02 18.90
C LYS A 105 -11.26 -3.42 20.30
N SER A 106 -11.34 -2.12 20.41
CA SER A 106 -11.63 -1.39 21.65
C SER A 106 -13.14 -1.17 21.89
N GLY A 107 -14.02 -1.74 21.06
CA GLY A 107 -15.46 -1.57 21.17
C GLY A 107 -15.98 -0.20 20.72
N VAL A 108 -15.14 0.58 20.02
CA VAL A 108 -15.54 1.88 19.48
C VAL A 108 -15.99 1.69 18.04
N PHE A 109 -17.28 1.88 17.80
CA PHE A 109 -17.89 1.78 16.49
C PHE A 109 -18.30 3.18 16.01
N GLY A 110 -17.86 3.56 14.82
CA GLY A 110 -18.20 4.84 14.19
C GLY A 110 -19.27 4.70 13.11
N SER A 111 -19.87 5.80 12.74
CA SER A 111 -20.88 5.86 11.67
C SER A 111 -20.30 5.76 10.26
N GLY A 112 -18.99 5.82 10.09
CA GLY A 112 -18.32 5.85 8.78
C GLY A 112 -18.59 7.13 7.96
N HIS A 113 -19.29 8.12 8.52
CA HIS A 113 -19.55 9.38 7.82
C HIS A 113 -18.37 10.34 7.96
N ALA A 114 -18.06 11.05 6.89
CA ALA A 114 -17.09 12.11 6.91
C ALA A 114 -17.40 13.12 8.03
N GLY A 115 -16.41 13.42 8.88
CA GLY A 115 -16.58 14.30 10.03
C GLY A 115 -16.95 13.58 11.34
N ALA A 116 -17.26 12.29 11.33
CA ALA A 116 -17.46 11.53 12.54
C ALA A 116 -16.16 11.52 13.39
N PRO A 117 -16.26 11.52 14.74
CA PRO A 117 -15.08 11.53 15.61
C PRO A 117 -14.09 10.40 15.31
N THR A 118 -14.58 9.20 15.00
CA THR A 118 -13.78 8.03 14.63
C THR A 118 -13.04 8.23 13.32
N GLU A 119 -13.68 8.83 12.31
CA GLU A 119 -13.08 9.18 11.02
C GLU A 119 -12.03 10.27 11.16
N ASN A 120 -12.32 11.28 11.97
CA ASN A 120 -11.36 12.37 12.25
C ASN A 120 -10.11 11.85 12.97
N GLU A 121 -10.28 10.94 13.94
CA GLU A 121 -9.17 10.30 14.61
C GLU A 121 -8.36 9.44 13.61
N ALA A 122 -9.01 8.63 12.78
CA ALA A 122 -8.36 7.77 11.80
C ALA A 122 -7.55 8.60 10.80
N ASN A 123 -8.10 9.68 10.28
CA ASN A 123 -7.42 10.58 9.36
C ASN A 123 -6.22 11.28 10.00
N LYS A 124 -6.37 11.77 11.24
CA LYS A 124 -5.30 12.42 11.99
C LYS A 124 -4.13 11.47 12.27
N LEU A 125 -4.43 10.26 12.75
CA LEU A 125 -3.40 9.27 13.09
C LEU A 125 -2.73 8.75 11.82
N ALA A 126 -3.47 8.46 10.76
CA ALA A 126 -2.91 8.05 9.48
C ALA A 126 -1.91 9.08 8.94
N GLY A 127 -2.28 10.35 8.93
CA GLY A 127 -1.38 11.43 8.51
C GLY A 127 -0.12 11.55 9.38
N THR A 128 -0.27 11.40 10.70
CA THR A 128 0.85 11.47 11.64
C THR A 128 1.81 10.29 11.46
N ILE A 129 1.28 9.07 11.36
CA ILE A 129 2.07 7.84 11.21
C ILE A 129 2.87 7.86 9.91
N VAL A 130 2.21 8.20 8.79
CA VAL A 130 2.86 8.24 7.48
C VAL A 130 3.95 9.31 7.43
N ARG A 131 3.74 10.49 8.01
CA ARG A 131 4.76 11.53 8.09
C ARG A 131 5.97 11.07 8.88
N LYS A 132 5.78 10.55 10.10
CA LYS A 132 6.88 10.02 10.93
C LYS A 132 7.64 8.88 10.26
N PHE A 133 6.93 8.02 9.53
CA PHE A 133 7.55 6.95 8.76
C PHE A 133 8.37 7.49 7.60
N GLY A 134 7.82 8.44 6.85
CA GLY A 134 8.48 9.09 5.72
C GLY A 134 9.73 9.87 6.12
N GLU A 135 9.74 10.51 7.29
CA GLU A 135 10.94 11.18 7.84
C GLU A 135 12.11 10.21 8.02
N LYS A 136 11.82 8.95 8.40
CA LYS A 136 12.82 7.87 8.54
C LYS A 136 13.17 7.19 7.22
N HIS A 137 12.32 7.32 6.22
CA HIS A 137 12.40 6.64 4.93
C HIS A 137 12.15 7.63 3.78
N SER A 138 12.91 8.72 3.74
CA SER A 138 12.69 9.86 2.81
C SER A 138 12.69 9.48 1.34
N GLY A 139 13.44 8.43 0.95
CA GLY A 139 13.44 7.91 -0.42
C GLY A 139 12.08 7.45 -0.93
N LEU A 140 11.12 7.15 -0.04
CA LEU A 140 9.77 6.72 -0.43
C LEU A 140 8.97 7.83 -1.13
N PHE A 141 9.23 9.10 -0.80
CA PHE A 141 8.55 10.23 -1.44
C PHE A 141 8.96 10.44 -2.90
N SER A 142 10.14 9.95 -3.27
CA SER A 142 10.68 10.07 -4.64
C SER A 142 10.27 8.92 -5.55
N LEU A 143 9.51 7.95 -5.05
CA LEU A 143 9.08 6.81 -5.84
C LEU A 143 7.99 7.23 -6.84
N PRO A 144 8.04 6.74 -8.09
CA PRO A 144 7.00 7.04 -9.06
C PRO A 144 5.68 6.38 -8.68
N SER A 145 4.57 6.99 -9.09
CA SER A 145 3.27 6.32 -9.03
C SER A 145 3.25 5.11 -9.99
N VAL A 146 2.46 4.08 -9.63
CA VAL A 146 2.36 2.82 -10.38
C VAL A 146 2.07 3.00 -11.87
N ASN A 147 1.51 4.13 -12.29
CA ASN A 147 1.17 4.42 -13.69
C ASN A 147 2.21 5.22 -14.47
N GLU A 148 2.95 6.11 -13.82
CA GLU A 148 3.98 6.91 -14.52
C GLU A 148 5.09 6.02 -15.07
N ALA A 149 5.33 4.93 -14.39
CA ALA A 149 6.26 3.93 -14.79
C ALA A 149 5.87 3.21 -16.10
N LYS A 150 4.61 2.84 -16.28
CA LYS A 150 4.12 2.23 -17.54
C LYS A 150 4.23 3.18 -18.74
N LYS A 151 4.03 4.49 -18.53
CA LYS A 151 4.19 5.49 -19.58
C LYS A 151 5.64 5.66 -20.04
N LYS A 152 6.60 5.60 -19.11
CA LYS A 152 8.05 5.69 -19.47
C LYS A 152 8.51 4.49 -20.31
N ARG A 153 8.10 3.25 -19.99
CA ARG A 153 8.41 2.04 -20.79
C ARG A 153 7.86 2.13 -22.21
N LYS A 154 6.59 2.54 -22.35
CA LYS A 154 5.98 2.67 -23.69
C LYS A 154 6.75 3.69 -24.53
N LYS A 155 7.15 4.81 -23.94
CA LYS A 155 7.92 5.85 -24.62
C LYS A 155 9.35 5.40 -25.01
N THR A 156 9.99 4.55 -24.19
CA THR A 156 11.33 4.01 -24.51
C THR A 156 11.27 2.95 -25.63
N LEU A 157 10.23 2.11 -25.61
CA LEU A 157 10.01 1.11 -26.68
C LEU A 157 9.64 1.76 -28.02
N ASP A 158 8.89 2.87 -28.00
CA ASP A 158 8.52 3.61 -29.21
C ASP A 158 9.72 4.39 -29.82
N ILE A 159 10.76 4.67 -29.02
CA ILE A 159 11.99 5.35 -29.52
C ILE A 159 12.95 4.35 -30.16
N ASP A 160 13.00 3.11 -29.68
CA ASP A 160 13.90 2.08 -30.23
C ASP A 160 13.37 1.45 -31.54
N SER A 161 12.11 1.66 -31.90
CA SER A 161 11.52 1.11 -33.13
C SER A 161 11.79 1.97 -34.39
N ASP A 162 12.24 3.21 -34.21
CA ASP A 162 12.46 4.14 -35.34
C ASP A 162 13.93 4.23 -35.83
N HIS A 163 14.82 3.37 -35.31
CA HIS A 163 16.24 3.43 -35.70
C HIS A 163 16.76 2.10 -36.25
N TYR A 164 16.19 1.65 -37.38
CA TYR A 164 16.90 0.75 -38.31
C TYR A 164 17.04 1.42 -39.68
N PRO A 165 18.20 1.91 -40.05
CA PRO A 165 18.46 2.24 -41.43
C PRO A 165 18.65 0.92 -42.21
N MET A 166 17.68 0.59 -43.06
CA MET A 166 17.89 -0.39 -44.12
C MET A 166 18.69 0.27 -45.21
N GLU A 167 19.99 0.10 -45.20
CA GLU A 167 20.77 0.15 -46.42
C GLU A 167 21.06 -1.26 -46.86
N LEU A 168 20.42 -1.65 -47.95
CA LEU A 168 20.79 -2.81 -48.76
C LEU A 168 21.16 -2.26 -50.16
N VAL A 169 22.41 -2.43 -50.49
CA VAL A 169 22.90 -2.51 -51.88
C VAL A 169 22.95 -3.99 -52.25
#